data_35b7a2200565b0a948ee351b191f367f
#
_entry.id   35b7a2200565b0a948ee351b191f367f
#
_cell.length_a   1.000
_cell.length_b   1.000
_cell.length_c   1.000
_cell.angle_alpha   90.00
_cell.angle_beta   90.00
_cell.angle_gamma   90.00
#
_symmetry.space_group_name_H-M   'P 1'
#
loop_
_entity.id
_entity.type
_entity.pdbx_description
1 polymer ?
#
loop_
_entity_poly.entity_id
_entity_poly.type
_entity_poly.pdbx_seq_one_letter_code
_entity_poly.pdbx_strand_id
1 'polypeptide(L)'
;MRSVLMAAMLLYSGAACAAPAPGDYYGTLEPFATDAVYFVVTDRFVNGDPSNDHGGYAPEKLVSGFDPADPEFYHGGDLAGLTQRLDYIQGLGATAVWLAPVFKNKPVQTHGNYTGAAHHGYWISDFTTVDPHFGDEATMGALVDAAHARGMKVYLDIVANHTADVIKYRECPENRCAYRNRADYPYTRQGGVDGQPINEGFDGRDFS
;
A
#
# COMPACT_ATOMS: atom_id res chain seq x y z
N MET A 1 31.97 67.79 6.34
CA MET A 1 31.60 66.46 6.89
C MET A 1 31.05 65.68 5.79
N ARG A 2 31.79 64.70 5.24
CA ARG A 2 31.35 63.81 4.15
C ARG A 2 31.13 62.42 4.77
N SER A 3 29.88 61.98 4.79
CA SER A 3 29.49 60.62 5.24
C SER A 3 29.76 59.64 4.11
N VAL A 4 30.58 58.65 4.37
CA VAL A 4 30.86 57.53 3.50
C VAL A 4 29.85 56.40 3.85
N LEU A 5 28.93 56.10 2.98
CA LEU A 5 28.11 54.91 3.06
C LEU A 5 28.92 53.71 2.56
N MET A 6 29.19 52.79 3.45
CA MET A 6 29.82 51.50 3.15
C MET A 6 28.71 50.48 2.83
N ALA A 7 28.57 50.13 1.57
CA ALA A 7 27.67 49.10 1.13
C ALA A 7 28.32 47.71 1.35
N ALA A 8 27.76 46.91 2.26
CA ALA A 8 28.17 45.53 2.46
C ALA A 8 27.51 44.67 1.37
N MET A 9 28.31 44.19 0.42
CA MET A 9 27.90 43.16 -0.54
C MET A 9 27.96 41.80 0.15
N LEU A 10 26.77 41.23 0.46
CA LEU A 10 26.61 39.82 0.85
C LEU A 10 26.85 38.95 -0.39
N LEU A 11 28.01 38.33 -0.46
CA LEU A 11 28.27 37.26 -1.41
C LEU A 11 27.52 35.99 -0.95
N TYR A 12 26.40 35.73 -1.56
CA TYR A 12 25.73 34.40 -1.47
C TYR A 12 26.58 33.39 -2.26
N SER A 13 27.42 32.64 -1.59
CA SER A 13 28.07 31.48 -2.17
C SER A 13 27.02 30.37 -2.25
N GLY A 14 26.28 30.31 -3.34
CA GLY A 14 25.49 29.15 -3.67
C GLY A 14 26.46 27.96 -3.84
N ALA A 15 26.39 26.99 -2.94
CA ALA A 15 27.02 25.71 -3.15
C ALA A 15 26.35 25.08 -4.38
N ALA A 16 27.01 25.18 -5.53
CA ALA A 16 26.62 24.41 -6.69
C ALA A 16 26.85 22.93 -6.32
N CYS A 17 25.78 22.15 -6.25
CA CYS A 17 25.93 20.70 -6.21
C CYS A 17 26.74 20.31 -7.45
N ALA A 18 27.95 19.82 -7.25
CA ALA A 18 28.76 19.30 -8.33
C ALA A 18 27.98 18.16 -8.99
N ALA A 19 27.89 18.19 -10.31
CA ALA A 19 27.34 17.05 -11.04
C ALA A 19 28.18 15.80 -10.72
N PRO A 20 27.56 14.63 -10.52
CA PRO A 20 28.31 13.39 -10.26
C PRO A 20 29.31 13.13 -11.39
N ALA A 21 30.48 12.62 -11.05
CA ALA A 21 31.49 12.26 -12.04
C ALA A 21 30.98 11.10 -12.93
N PRO A 22 31.42 11.02 -14.21
CA PRO A 22 31.06 9.87 -15.06
C PRO A 22 31.54 8.56 -14.40
N GLY A 23 30.60 7.70 -14.03
CA GLY A 23 30.84 6.45 -13.28
C GLY A 23 30.28 6.43 -11.87
N ASP A 24 29.85 7.58 -11.31
CA ASP A 24 29.12 7.61 -10.07
C ASP A 24 27.64 7.22 -10.32
N TYR A 25 27.32 6.01 -10.00
CA TYR A 25 25.91 5.55 -10.00
C TYR A 25 25.28 5.89 -8.65
N TYR A 26 24.24 6.71 -8.62
CA TYR A 26 23.50 7.06 -7.42
C TYR A 26 23.09 5.84 -6.58
N GLY A 27 22.83 4.71 -7.22
CA GLY A 27 22.41 3.49 -6.55
C GLY A 27 23.50 2.73 -5.81
N THR A 28 24.79 3.00 -6.07
CA THR A 28 25.88 2.21 -5.46
C THR A 28 26.32 2.71 -4.09
N LEU A 29 25.93 3.92 -3.71
CA LEU A 29 26.25 4.53 -2.41
C LEU A 29 25.09 4.47 -1.41
N GLU A 30 23.90 4.07 -1.86
CA GLU A 30 22.73 3.99 -1.02
C GLU A 30 22.76 2.71 -0.16
N PRO A 31 22.31 2.77 1.11
CA PRO A 31 22.35 1.62 2.03
C PRO A 31 21.61 0.36 1.54
N PHE A 32 20.65 0.52 0.60
CA PHE A 32 19.87 -0.57 0.01
C PHE A 32 20.41 -1.07 -1.33
N ALA A 33 21.46 -0.43 -1.90
CA ALA A 33 22.00 -0.78 -3.21
C ALA A 33 22.59 -2.19 -3.28
N THR A 34 22.95 -2.76 -2.12
CA THR A 34 23.50 -4.11 -2.00
C THR A 34 22.48 -5.13 -1.55
N ASP A 35 21.21 -4.76 -1.35
CA ASP A 35 20.19 -5.67 -0.89
C ASP A 35 19.74 -6.63 -2.01
N ALA A 36 19.67 -7.91 -1.66
CA ALA A 36 18.94 -8.90 -2.43
C ALA A 36 17.52 -8.97 -1.85
N VAL A 37 16.54 -8.48 -2.59
CA VAL A 37 15.17 -8.31 -2.11
C VAL A 37 14.31 -9.50 -2.53
N TYR A 38 13.64 -10.14 -1.57
CA TYR A 38 12.61 -11.13 -1.81
C TYR A 38 11.24 -10.46 -1.72
N PHE A 39 10.57 -10.27 -2.87
CA PHE A 39 9.20 -9.77 -2.91
C PHE A 39 8.22 -10.90 -2.59
N VAL A 40 7.26 -10.63 -1.70
CA VAL A 40 6.27 -11.62 -1.29
C VAL A 40 4.86 -11.04 -1.33
N VAL A 41 3.96 -11.77 -2.00
CA VAL A 41 2.52 -11.63 -1.82
C VAL A 41 2.15 -12.55 -0.66
N THR A 42 1.88 -11.95 0.51
CA THR A 42 1.71 -12.65 1.79
C THR A 42 0.71 -13.79 1.70
N ASP A 43 -0.46 -13.53 1.12
CA ASP A 43 -1.51 -14.54 0.91
C ASP A 43 -1.04 -15.79 0.15
N ARG A 44 -0.07 -15.65 -0.74
CA ARG A 44 0.40 -16.73 -1.63
C ARG A 44 1.61 -17.47 -1.09
N PHE A 45 2.03 -17.19 0.13
CA PHE A 45 3.26 -17.77 0.67
C PHE A 45 2.97 -18.97 1.57
N VAL A 46 2.74 -18.78 2.83
CA VAL A 46 2.47 -19.87 3.80
C VAL A 46 1.37 -19.45 4.74
N ASN A 47 0.39 -20.32 4.92
CA ASN A 47 -0.63 -20.21 5.97
C ASN A 47 -0.02 -20.67 7.30
N GLY A 48 0.25 -19.73 8.20
CA GLY A 48 0.84 -19.99 9.51
C GLY A 48 -0.19 -20.03 10.63
N ASP A 49 -1.35 -19.40 10.40
CA ASP A 49 -2.47 -19.34 11.34
C ASP A 49 -3.82 -19.48 10.60
N PRO A 50 -4.33 -20.71 10.42
CA PRO A 50 -5.62 -20.93 9.76
C PRO A 50 -6.82 -20.26 10.43
N SER A 51 -6.69 -19.74 11.64
CA SER A 51 -7.78 -19.06 12.34
C SER A 51 -8.09 -17.68 11.74
N ASN A 52 -7.17 -17.09 10.98
CA ASN A 52 -7.33 -15.80 10.32
C ASN A 52 -7.78 -15.89 8.85
N ASP A 53 -7.93 -17.08 8.28
CA ASP A 53 -8.27 -17.31 6.86
C ASP A 53 -9.47 -16.51 6.37
N HIS A 54 -10.43 -16.26 7.23
CA HIS A 54 -11.65 -15.51 6.91
C HIS A 54 -11.57 -14.03 7.34
N GLY A 55 -10.45 -13.55 7.88
CA GLY A 55 -10.29 -12.16 8.29
C GLY A 55 -11.30 -11.67 9.31
N GLY A 56 -11.88 -12.57 10.12
CA GLY A 56 -12.95 -12.24 11.08
C GLY A 56 -14.33 -12.02 10.43
N TYR A 57 -14.47 -12.23 9.12
CA TYR A 57 -15.74 -12.15 8.40
C TYR A 57 -16.48 -13.50 8.43
N ALA A 58 -17.74 -13.48 8.04
CA ALA A 58 -18.52 -14.71 7.82
C ALA A 58 -17.86 -15.56 6.70
N PRO A 59 -17.92 -16.92 6.78
CA PRO A 59 -17.06 -17.79 5.96
C PRO A 59 -17.46 -17.89 4.48
N GLU A 60 -18.55 -17.25 4.08
CA GLU A 60 -18.98 -17.27 2.67
C GLU A 60 -17.93 -16.61 1.78
N LYS A 61 -17.59 -17.26 0.67
CA LYS A 61 -16.58 -16.82 -0.28
C LYS A 61 -16.71 -15.36 -0.70
N LEU A 62 -17.92 -14.88 -0.96
CA LEU A 62 -18.16 -13.49 -1.39
C LEU A 62 -18.22 -12.49 -0.23
N VAL A 63 -18.03 -12.94 1.01
CA VAL A 63 -17.97 -12.12 2.21
C VAL A 63 -16.55 -12.03 2.73
N SER A 64 -15.94 -13.17 3.07
CA SER A 64 -14.56 -13.22 3.53
C SER A 64 -13.53 -13.11 2.40
N GLY A 65 -13.88 -13.57 1.21
CA GLY A 65 -12.92 -13.68 0.11
C GLY A 65 -12.04 -14.93 0.18
N PHE A 66 -12.24 -15.85 1.12
CA PHE A 66 -11.42 -17.07 1.25
C PHE A 66 -11.94 -18.20 0.36
N ASP A 67 -11.12 -18.64 -0.57
CA ASP A 67 -11.33 -19.84 -1.39
C ASP A 67 -9.98 -20.26 -2.03
N PRO A 68 -9.21 -21.14 -1.39
CA PRO A 68 -7.90 -21.56 -1.90
C PRO A 68 -7.94 -22.36 -3.20
N ALA A 69 -9.13 -22.75 -3.69
CA ALA A 69 -9.28 -23.39 -4.97
C ALA A 69 -9.46 -22.39 -6.14
N ASP A 70 -9.73 -21.12 -5.83
CA ASP A 70 -9.93 -20.06 -6.83
C ASP A 70 -8.75 -19.06 -6.79
N PRO A 71 -7.97 -18.89 -7.88
CA PRO A 71 -6.82 -18.01 -7.92
C PRO A 71 -7.13 -16.53 -7.67
N GLU A 72 -8.38 -16.10 -7.82
CA GLU A 72 -8.82 -14.73 -7.60
C GLU A 72 -9.22 -14.45 -6.15
N PHE A 73 -9.10 -15.43 -5.25
CA PHE A 73 -9.54 -15.35 -3.86
C PHE A 73 -8.38 -15.60 -2.88
N TYR A 74 -8.59 -15.34 -1.59
CA TYR A 74 -7.56 -15.59 -0.57
C TYR A 74 -7.25 -17.08 -0.43
N HIS A 75 -5.97 -17.40 -0.23
CA HIS A 75 -5.48 -18.76 0.00
C HIS A 75 -4.98 -18.99 1.43
N GLY A 76 -4.97 -17.94 2.25
CA GLY A 76 -4.68 -18.02 3.68
C GLY A 76 -3.21 -17.83 4.06
N GLY A 77 -2.33 -17.48 3.13
CA GLY A 77 -0.96 -17.08 3.51
C GLY A 77 -0.98 -15.82 4.37
N ASP A 78 -0.15 -15.79 5.43
CA ASP A 78 -0.19 -14.76 6.46
C ASP A 78 1.20 -14.37 6.99
N LEU A 79 1.24 -13.36 7.87
CA LEU A 79 2.49 -12.84 8.47
C LEU A 79 3.14 -13.87 9.41
N ALA A 80 2.35 -14.73 10.06
CA ALA A 80 2.86 -15.81 10.90
C ALA A 80 3.59 -16.87 10.08
N GLY A 81 2.99 -17.27 8.95
CA GLY A 81 3.61 -18.21 8.00
C GLY A 81 4.87 -17.65 7.36
N LEU A 82 4.86 -16.36 7.02
CA LEU A 82 6.05 -15.68 6.51
C LEU A 82 7.17 -15.67 7.57
N THR A 83 6.83 -15.37 8.83
CA THR A 83 7.79 -15.39 9.96
C THR A 83 8.42 -16.77 10.14
N GLN A 84 7.63 -17.83 10.03
CA GLN A 84 8.10 -19.22 10.13
C GLN A 84 9.07 -19.61 9.00
N ARG A 85 9.09 -18.88 7.89
CA ARG A 85 9.90 -19.18 6.70
C ARG A 85 10.99 -18.16 6.39
N LEU A 86 11.30 -17.26 7.31
CA LEU A 86 12.39 -16.30 7.13
C LEU A 86 13.75 -16.99 6.91
N ASP A 87 13.99 -18.13 7.53
CA ASP A 87 15.23 -18.90 7.31
C ASP A 87 15.35 -19.43 5.88
N TYR A 88 14.23 -19.83 5.25
CA TYR A 88 14.19 -20.21 3.85
C TYR A 88 14.55 -19.02 2.95
N ILE A 89 13.95 -17.84 3.19
CA ILE A 89 14.21 -16.62 2.42
C ILE A 89 15.67 -16.20 2.57
N GLN A 90 16.20 -16.21 3.79
CA GLN A 90 17.61 -15.92 4.06
C GLN A 90 18.53 -16.93 3.38
N GLY A 91 18.17 -18.21 3.37
CA GLY A 91 18.90 -19.28 2.72
C GLY A 91 19.00 -19.13 1.19
N LEU A 92 18.11 -18.38 0.56
CA LEU A 92 18.19 -17.98 -0.85
C LEU A 92 19.21 -16.84 -1.09
N GLY A 93 19.78 -16.27 -0.04
CA GLY A 93 20.70 -15.13 -0.11
C GLY A 93 20.00 -13.77 -0.05
N ALA A 94 18.69 -13.72 0.24
CA ALA A 94 17.99 -12.46 0.38
C ALA A 94 18.40 -11.75 1.69
N THR A 95 18.59 -10.44 1.61
CA THR A 95 18.93 -9.57 2.73
C THR A 95 17.77 -8.67 3.15
N ALA A 96 16.71 -8.70 2.38
CA ALA A 96 15.50 -7.94 2.64
C ALA A 96 14.25 -8.70 2.16
N VAL A 97 13.14 -8.48 2.86
CA VAL A 97 11.81 -8.91 2.43
C VAL A 97 11.01 -7.67 2.05
N TRP A 98 10.38 -7.68 0.89
CA TRP A 98 9.44 -6.65 0.45
C TRP A 98 8.04 -7.25 0.47
N LEU A 99 7.20 -6.76 1.40
CA LEU A 99 5.81 -7.20 1.53
C LEU A 99 4.94 -6.45 0.54
N ALA A 100 4.14 -7.16 -0.27
CA ALA A 100 2.95 -6.56 -0.87
C ALA A 100 2.09 -5.91 0.24
N PRO A 101 1.23 -4.92 -0.07
CA PRO A 101 0.54 -4.18 0.98
C PRO A 101 -0.21 -5.10 1.95
N VAL A 102 -0.02 -4.87 3.24
CA VAL A 102 -0.62 -5.66 4.33
C VAL A 102 -1.68 -4.89 5.13
N PHE A 103 -2.01 -3.68 4.70
CA PHE A 103 -3.05 -2.89 5.34
C PHE A 103 -4.44 -3.48 5.10
N LYS A 104 -5.41 -3.11 5.95
CA LYS A 104 -6.77 -3.63 5.86
C LYS A 104 -7.39 -3.32 4.51
N ASN A 105 -7.81 -4.38 3.83
CA ASN A 105 -8.44 -4.33 2.53
C ASN A 105 -9.97 -4.45 2.62
N LYS A 106 -10.65 -4.08 1.55
CA LYS A 106 -12.01 -4.54 1.27
C LYS A 106 -11.91 -5.99 0.80
N PRO A 107 -12.48 -6.97 1.54
CA PRO A 107 -12.19 -8.38 1.29
C PRO A 107 -12.53 -8.83 -0.13
N VAL A 108 -13.69 -8.42 -0.63
CA VAL A 108 -14.18 -8.79 -1.97
C VAL A 108 -14.61 -7.54 -2.71
N GLN A 109 -14.27 -7.47 -3.98
CA GLN A 109 -14.66 -6.38 -4.85
C GLN A 109 -15.17 -6.90 -6.19
N THR A 110 -16.25 -6.27 -6.68
CA THR A 110 -16.82 -6.57 -7.99
C THR A 110 -16.66 -5.35 -8.88
N HIS A 111 -16.09 -5.54 -10.06
CA HIS A 111 -16.01 -4.52 -11.10
C HIS A 111 -16.47 -5.10 -12.43
N GLY A 112 -17.60 -4.62 -12.94
CA GLY A 112 -18.22 -5.18 -14.14
C GLY A 112 -18.62 -6.65 -13.94
N ASN A 113 -18.03 -7.53 -14.74
CA ASN A 113 -18.24 -8.99 -14.65
C ASN A 113 -17.17 -9.71 -13.83
N TYR A 114 -16.18 -8.99 -13.32
CA TYR A 114 -15.11 -9.53 -12.49
C TYR A 114 -15.47 -9.41 -11.00
N THR A 115 -15.25 -10.47 -10.27
CA THR A 115 -15.32 -10.48 -8.80
C THR A 115 -14.11 -11.24 -8.27
N GLY A 116 -13.40 -10.64 -7.34
CA GLY A 116 -12.24 -11.23 -6.71
C GLY A 116 -12.04 -10.73 -5.30
N ALA A 117 -11.09 -11.33 -4.59
CA ALA A 117 -10.67 -10.94 -3.27
C ALA A 117 -9.38 -10.11 -3.29
N ALA A 118 -9.14 -9.37 -2.22
CA ALA A 118 -8.00 -8.47 -2.09
C ALA A 118 -6.70 -9.18 -1.67
N HIS A 119 -6.51 -10.43 -2.05
CA HIS A 119 -5.36 -11.27 -1.70
C HIS A 119 -4.00 -10.65 -2.01
N HIS A 120 -3.96 -9.72 -2.95
CA HIS A 120 -2.77 -8.98 -3.37
C HIS A 120 -2.47 -7.76 -2.48
N GLY A 121 -3.40 -7.31 -1.62
CA GLY A 121 -3.22 -6.19 -0.71
C GLY A 121 -3.51 -4.79 -1.27
N TYR A 122 -3.87 -4.65 -2.54
CA TYR A 122 -3.99 -3.33 -3.20
C TYR A 122 -5.39 -2.69 -3.13
N TRP A 123 -6.36 -3.31 -2.47
CA TRP A 123 -7.70 -2.73 -2.26
C TRP A 123 -7.88 -2.24 -0.82
N ILE A 124 -7.00 -1.31 -0.43
CA ILE A 124 -6.92 -0.82 0.94
C ILE A 124 -8.16 0.03 1.27
N SER A 125 -8.83 -0.31 2.36
CA SER A 125 -9.95 0.43 2.93
C SER A 125 -9.56 1.19 4.21
N ASP A 126 -8.52 0.73 4.93
CA ASP A 126 -7.97 1.38 6.12
C ASP A 126 -6.44 1.26 6.12
N PHE A 127 -5.76 2.40 6.08
CA PHE A 127 -4.30 2.50 6.06
C PHE A 127 -3.66 2.49 7.46
N THR A 128 -4.45 2.33 8.50
CA THR A 128 -3.99 2.43 9.89
C THR A 128 -3.89 1.08 10.61
N THR A 129 -4.44 0.01 10.02
CA THR A 129 -4.46 -1.33 10.62
C THR A 129 -3.97 -2.38 9.65
N VAL A 130 -3.45 -3.48 10.18
CA VAL A 130 -3.11 -4.69 9.40
C VAL A 130 -4.40 -5.39 8.96
N ASP A 131 -4.38 -5.98 7.75
CA ASP A 131 -5.50 -6.78 7.27
C ASP A 131 -5.68 -8.03 8.14
N PRO A 132 -6.88 -8.27 8.66
CA PRO A 132 -7.11 -9.41 9.55
C PRO A 132 -6.94 -10.79 8.88
N HIS A 133 -6.90 -10.88 7.55
CA HIS A 133 -6.50 -12.11 6.86
C HIS A 133 -4.99 -12.37 6.97
N PHE A 134 -4.19 -11.34 7.20
CA PHE A 134 -2.73 -11.47 7.33
C PHE A 134 -2.26 -11.50 8.77
N GLY A 135 -3.11 -11.13 9.73
CA GLY A 135 -2.81 -11.05 11.15
C GLY A 135 -3.19 -9.71 11.76
N ASP A 136 -2.34 -9.22 12.65
CA ASP A 136 -2.54 -7.97 13.38
C ASP A 136 -1.20 -7.22 13.55
N GLU A 137 -1.23 -6.09 14.25
CA GLU A 137 -0.05 -5.26 14.52
C GLU A 137 1.00 -6.02 15.35
N ALA A 138 0.58 -6.91 16.24
CA ALA A 138 1.50 -7.72 17.06
C ALA A 138 2.24 -8.74 16.18
N THR A 139 1.52 -9.40 15.29
CA THR A 139 2.08 -10.36 14.31
C THR A 139 3.03 -9.65 13.35
N MET A 140 2.67 -8.43 12.90
CA MET A 140 3.55 -7.62 12.06
C MET A 140 4.83 -7.22 12.81
N GLY A 141 4.71 -6.78 14.07
CA GLY A 141 5.87 -6.49 14.93
C GLY A 141 6.77 -7.70 15.09
N ALA A 142 6.21 -8.87 15.35
CA ALA A 142 6.95 -10.11 15.47
C ALA A 142 7.72 -10.51 14.20
N LEU A 143 7.13 -10.31 13.02
CA LEU A 143 7.81 -10.49 11.74
C LEU A 143 9.01 -9.57 11.59
N VAL A 144 8.84 -8.26 11.88
CA VAL A 144 9.92 -7.27 11.79
C VAL A 144 11.06 -7.63 12.73
N ASP A 145 10.75 -7.95 13.99
CA ASP A 145 11.75 -8.33 14.99
C ASP A 145 12.50 -9.60 14.56
N ALA A 146 11.79 -10.60 14.05
CA ALA A 146 12.39 -11.84 13.59
C ALA A 146 13.28 -11.65 12.36
N ALA A 147 12.91 -10.76 11.43
CA ALA A 147 13.73 -10.40 10.28
C ALA A 147 14.99 -9.64 10.73
N HIS A 148 14.84 -8.64 11.59
CA HIS A 148 15.95 -7.86 12.13
C HIS A 148 16.94 -8.70 12.92
N ALA A 149 16.46 -9.66 13.70
CA ALA A 149 17.32 -10.63 14.41
C ALA A 149 18.20 -11.48 13.48
N ARG A 150 17.81 -11.60 12.19
CA ARG A 150 18.56 -12.28 11.13
C ARG A 150 19.41 -11.31 10.29
N GLY A 151 19.45 -10.02 10.63
CA GLY A 151 20.10 -8.99 9.85
C GLY A 151 19.38 -8.67 8.53
N MET A 152 18.11 -9.10 8.38
CA MET A 152 17.28 -8.82 7.20
C MET A 152 16.49 -7.53 7.39
N LYS A 153 16.30 -6.78 6.32
CA LYS A 153 15.42 -5.60 6.30
C LYS A 153 14.00 -6.00 5.91
N VAL A 154 13.03 -5.19 6.31
CA VAL A 154 11.63 -5.31 5.87
C VAL A 154 11.22 -4.05 5.16
N TYR A 155 10.77 -4.18 3.91
CA TYR A 155 10.20 -3.10 3.11
C TYR A 155 8.69 -3.31 2.98
N LEU A 156 7.94 -2.24 3.23
CA LEU A 156 6.49 -2.22 3.07
C LEU A 156 6.13 -1.56 1.76
N ASP A 157 5.33 -2.25 0.96
CA ASP A 157 4.67 -1.64 -0.18
C ASP A 157 3.56 -0.71 0.31
N ILE A 158 3.55 0.52 -0.19
CA ILE A 158 2.55 1.53 0.16
C ILE A 158 1.81 2.02 -1.08
N VAL A 159 0.49 2.07 -1.00
CA VAL A 159 -0.37 2.61 -2.06
C VAL A 159 -0.68 4.07 -1.75
N ALA A 160 -0.18 4.98 -2.59
CA ALA A 160 -0.34 6.42 -2.38
C ALA A 160 -1.37 7.09 -3.31
N ASN A 161 -1.93 6.37 -4.29
CA ASN A 161 -2.75 6.97 -5.34
C ASN A 161 -4.22 6.52 -5.38
N HIS A 162 -4.60 5.45 -4.69
CA HIS A 162 -5.98 4.95 -4.67
C HIS A 162 -6.32 4.22 -3.37
N THR A 163 -7.60 3.96 -3.17
CA THR A 163 -8.16 3.07 -2.17
C THR A 163 -8.93 1.95 -2.87
N ALA A 164 -9.50 1.01 -2.11
CA ALA A 164 -10.56 0.13 -2.60
C ALA A 164 -11.76 0.96 -3.12
N ASP A 165 -12.65 0.32 -3.86
CA ASP A 165 -13.95 0.90 -4.27
C ASP A 165 -14.88 0.99 -3.05
N VAL A 166 -14.56 1.92 -2.14
CA VAL A 166 -15.37 2.21 -0.94
C VAL A 166 -16.45 3.25 -1.22
N ILE A 167 -16.33 3.94 -2.36
CA ILE A 167 -17.28 4.97 -2.80
C ILE A 167 -18.19 4.35 -3.86
N LYS A 168 -19.50 4.40 -3.62
CA LYS A 168 -20.51 4.00 -4.60
C LYS A 168 -21.27 5.22 -5.09
N TYR A 169 -21.42 5.33 -6.39
CA TYR A 169 -22.24 6.37 -6.97
C TYR A 169 -23.71 5.95 -6.95
N ARG A 170 -24.58 6.86 -6.55
CA ARG A 170 -26.02 6.61 -6.45
C ARG A 170 -26.63 6.15 -7.78
N GLU A 171 -26.13 6.67 -8.88
CA GLU A 171 -26.54 6.31 -10.24
C GLU A 171 -25.86 5.00 -10.74
N CYS A 172 -24.92 4.46 -10.00
CA CYS A 172 -24.19 3.25 -10.36
C CYS A 172 -23.84 2.38 -9.14
N PRO A 173 -24.82 1.89 -8.39
CA PRO A 173 -24.58 1.17 -7.14
C PRO A 173 -23.85 -0.16 -7.34
N GLU A 174 -23.85 -0.71 -8.56
CA GLU A 174 -23.23 -1.99 -8.89
C GLU A 174 -21.82 -1.86 -9.48
N ASN A 175 -21.24 -0.65 -9.54
CA ASN A 175 -19.94 -0.37 -10.16
C ASN A 175 -19.80 -0.89 -11.61
N ARG A 176 -20.89 -0.93 -12.36
CA ARG A 176 -20.93 -1.43 -13.75
C ARG A 176 -21.05 -0.31 -14.77
N CYS A 177 -20.91 0.92 -14.36
CA CYS A 177 -20.99 2.08 -15.24
C CYS A 177 -19.68 2.28 -16.00
N ALA A 178 -19.80 2.85 -17.20
CA ALA A 178 -18.65 3.34 -17.93
C ALA A 178 -17.88 4.37 -17.08
N TYR A 179 -16.56 4.37 -17.21
CA TYR A 179 -15.71 5.39 -16.60
C TYR A 179 -16.20 6.77 -17.03
N ARG A 180 -16.45 7.65 -16.08
CA ARG A 180 -16.80 9.03 -16.34
C ARG A 180 -15.58 9.92 -16.23
N ASN A 181 -15.39 10.82 -17.17
CA ASN A 181 -14.38 11.86 -17.08
C ASN A 181 -14.94 13.07 -16.31
N ARG A 182 -14.06 14.01 -15.96
CA ARG A 182 -14.44 15.21 -15.20
C ARG A 182 -15.52 16.07 -15.89
N ALA A 183 -15.62 16.02 -17.21
CA ALA A 183 -16.63 16.78 -17.95
C ALA A 183 -18.03 16.16 -17.82
N ASP A 184 -18.10 14.84 -17.56
CA ASP A 184 -19.36 14.13 -17.41
C ASP A 184 -19.95 14.29 -15.99
N TYR A 185 -19.15 14.80 -15.03
CA TYR A 185 -19.54 15.09 -13.67
C TYR A 185 -19.57 16.60 -13.44
N PRO A 186 -20.75 17.20 -13.28
CA PRO A 186 -20.82 18.54 -12.74
C PRO A 186 -20.41 18.50 -11.28
N TYR A 187 -19.19 18.91 -10.99
CA TYR A 187 -18.75 19.08 -9.61
C TYR A 187 -19.43 20.32 -9.02
N THR A 188 -20.31 20.13 -8.07
CA THR A 188 -20.73 21.20 -7.17
C THR A 188 -19.62 21.47 -6.17
N ARG A 189 -19.32 22.73 -5.89
CA ARG A 189 -18.31 23.12 -4.91
C ARG A 189 -18.99 23.64 -3.65
N GLN A 190 -18.63 23.07 -2.49
CA GLN A 190 -19.05 23.61 -1.21
C GLN A 190 -18.25 24.89 -0.92
N GLY A 191 -18.94 26.00 -0.69
CA GLY A 191 -18.29 27.28 -0.44
C GLY A 191 -17.94 28.10 -1.69
N GLY A 192 -18.54 27.78 -2.83
CA GLY A 192 -18.35 28.52 -4.09
C GLY A 192 -17.19 28.04 -4.94
N VAL A 193 -16.69 28.89 -5.84
CA VAL A 193 -15.72 28.55 -6.88
C VAL A 193 -14.40 28.00 -6.33
N ASP A 194 -13.96 28.52 -5.19
CA ASP A 194 -12.71 28.13 -4.53
C ASP A 194 -12.91 27.05 -3.45
N GLY A 195 -14.15 26.58 -3.29
CA GLY A 195 -14.48 25.54 -2.31
C GLY A 195 -14.10 24.15 -2.74
N GLN A 196 -14.29 23.18 -1.80
CA GLN A 196 -14.04 21.78 -2.08
C GLN A 196 -15.06 21.23 -3.10
N PRO A 197 -14.62 20.44 -4.09
CA PRO A 197 -15.55 19.80 -5.02
C PRO A 197 -16.44 18.81 -4.26
N ILE A 198 -17.74 18.84 -4.53
CA ILE A 198 -18.71 17.86 -4.08
C ILE A 198 -19.22 17.11 -5.32
N ASN A 199 -19.23 15.81 -5.28
CA ASN A 199 -19.91 14.99 -6.26
C ASN A 199 -21.35 14.73 -5.79
N GLU A 200 -22.34 15.27 -6.49
CA GLU A 200 -23.75 15.11 -6.14
C GLU A 200 -24.25 13.66 -6.29
N GLY A 201 -23.56 12.85 -7.09
CA GLY A 201 -23.84 11.42 -7.22
C GLY A 201 -23.23 10.57 -6.11
N PHE A 202 -22.52 11.18 -5.16
CA PHE A 202 -21.84 10.48 -4.09
C PHE A 202 -22.78 10.22 -2.90
N ASP A 203 -23.01 8.97 -2.60
CA ASP A 203 -23.70 8.56 -1.38
C ASP A 203 -22.67 8.20 -0.30
N GLY A 204 -22.21 9.21 0.46
CA GLY A 204 -21.14 9.11 1.45
C GLY A 204 -21.42 8.20 2.67
N ARG A 205 -22.37 7.26 2.55
CA ARG A 205 -22.74 6.34 3.63
C ARG A 205 -22.15 4.93 3.47
N ASP A 206 -21.44 4.65 2.39
CA ASP A 206 -20.87 3.33 2.12
C ASP A 206 -19.37 3.24 2.44
N PHE A 207 -18.93 3.93 3.48
CA PHE A 207 -17.65 3.61 4.12
C PHE A 207 -17.88 2.41 5.06
N SER A 208 -17.73 1.22 4.55
CA SER A 208 -17.76 0.00 5.37
C SER A 208 -16.39 -0.65 5.39
#